data_d6e03fe00aacb39283f4e321601f38cc
#
_entry.id   d6e03fe00aacb39283f4e321601f38cc
#
_cell.length_a   1.000
_cell.length_b   1.000
_cell.length_c   1.000
_cell.angle_alpha   90.00
_cell.angle_beta   90.00
_cell.angle_gamma   90.00
#
_symmetry.space_group_name_H-M   'P 1'
#
loop_
_entity.id
_entity.type
_entity.pdbx_description
1 polymer ?
#
loop_
_entity_poly.entity_id
_entity_poly.type
_entity_poly.pdbx_seq_one_letter_code
_entity_poly.pdbx_strand_id
1 'polypeptide(L)'
;MTIRVSRVVQEYVLWTEAVNYSIRGRIVEYLDADPKERYGWEVSHHFKPATSAFGVYRPSAVAGATIGEVTGQLIAYLRGFQNINVEPNTRY
;
A
#
# COMPACT_ATOMS: atom_id res chain seq x y z
N MET A 1 -24.00 -8.23 8.31
CA MET A 1 -22.55 -8.30 8.06
C MET A 1 -22.28 -8.15 6.57
N THR A 2 -21.39 -7.26 6.22
CA THR A 2 -20.98 -7.04 4.83
C THR A 2 -19.79 -7.95 4.51
N ILE A 3 -19.90 -8.74 3.45
CA ILE A 3 -18.81 -9.60 2.99
C ILE A 3 -18.19 -8.93 1.77
N ARG A 4 -16.87 -8.74 1.81
CA ARG A 4 -16.08 -8.26 0.67
C ARG A 4 -15.16 -9.39 0.20
N VAL A 5 -15.16 -9.61 -1.10
CA VAL A 5 -14.25 -10.57 -1.71
C VAL A 5 -13.26 -9.83 -2.57
N SER A 6 -11.98 -10.07 -2.33
CA SER A 6 -10.91 -9.51 -3.13
C SER A 6 -9.92 -10.61 -3.53
N ARG A 7 -9.15 -10.35 -4.59
CA ARG A 7 -8.14 -11.25 -5.10
C ARG A 7 -6.81 -10.53 -5.15
N VAL A 8 -5.76 -11.14 -4.62
CA VAL A 8 -4.40 -10.62 -4.78
C VAL A 8 -3.94 -10.86 -6.22
N VAL A 9 -3.63 -9.80 -6.93
CA VAL A 9 -3.19 -9.84 -8.32
C VAL A 9 -1.69 -9.94 -8.44
N GLN A 10 -0.96 -9.10 -7.67
CA GLN A 10 0.49 -9.03 -7.66
C GLN A 10 0.98 -8.69 -6.27
N GLU A 11 2.18 -9.16 -5.93
CA GLU A 11 2.86 -8.81 -4.68
C GLU A 11 4.26 -8.28 -5.00
N TYR A 12 4.67 -7.25 -4.27
CA TYR A 12 5.98 -6.62 -4.39
C TYR A 12 6.69 -6.65 -3.05
N VAL A 13 8.01 -6.74 -3.10
CA VAL A 13 8.84 -6.72 -1.90
C VAL A 13 9.88 -5.60 -2.06
N LEU A 14 9.93 -4.71 -1.08
CA LEU A 14 10.95 -3.67 -1.00
C LEU A 14 12.06 -4.16 -0.08
N TRP A 15 13.28 -4.20 -0.61
CA TRP A 15 14.50 -4.44 0.14
C TRP A 15 15.25 -3.12 0.27
N THR A 16 15.52 -2.70 1.51
CA THR A 16 16.25 -1.46 1.78
C THR A 16 17.14 -1.65 2.99
N GLU A 17 18.31 -0.98 2.98
CA GLU A 17 19.23 -0.98 4.11
C GLU A 17 18.70 -0.16 5.30
N ALA A 18 17.69 0.67 5.07
CA ALA A 18 17.09 1.50 6.11
C ALA A 18 16.41 0.68 7.22
N VAL A 19 15.94 -0.52 6.90
CA VAL A 19 15.31 -1.43 7.85
C VAL A 19 15.88 -2.83 7.68
N ASN A 20 15.85 -3.64 8.73
CA ASN A 20 16.38 -5.01 8.71
C ASN A 20 15.33 -6.08 8.40
N TYR A 21 14.22 -5.68 7.79
CA TYR A 21 13.16 -6.57 7.37
C TYR A 21 12.60 -6.09 6.02
N SER A 22 11.86 -6.94 5.33
CA SER A 22 11.27 -6.57 4.05
C SER A 22 9.95 -5.83 4.25
N ILE A 23 9.73 -4.82 3.39
CA ILE A 23 8.45 -4.13 3.28
C ILE A 23 7.70 -4.75 2.11
N ARG A 24 6.45 -5.10 2.30
CA ARG A 24 5.64 -5.73 1.26
C ARG A 24 4.54 -4.81 0.79
N GLY A 25 4.22 -4.92 -0.49
CA GLY A 25 3.06 -4.27 -1.07
C GLY A 25 2.33 -5.24 -1.99
N ARG A 26 1.01 -5.09 -2.10
CA ARG A 26 0.22 -5.94 -2.98
C ARG A 26 -0.85 -5.16 -3.70
N ILE A 27 -1.16 -5.63 -4.92
CA ILE A 27 -2.28 -5.15 -5.72
C ILE A 27 -3.43 -6.13 -5.55
N VAL A 28 -4.60 -5.60 -5.24
CA VAL A 28 -5.82 -6.40 -5.08
C VAL A 28 -6.88 -5.99 -6.08
N GLU A 29 -7.71 -6.93 -6.47
CA GLU A 29 -8.92 -6.68 -7.25
C GLU A 29 -10.12 -6.88 -6.35
N TYR A 30 -10.96 -5.85 -6.24
CA TYR A 30 -12.21 -5.92 -5.48
C TYR A 30 -13.33 -6.39 -6.41
N LEU A 31 -13.82 -7.59 -6.18
CA LEU A 31 -14.78 -8.21 -7.09
C LEU A 31 -16.16 -7.57 -7.05
N ASP A 32 -16.48 -6.90 -5.94
CA ASP A 32 -17.80 -6.28 -5.71
C ASP A 32 -17.77 -4.75 -5.82
N ALA A 33 -16.66 -4.17 -6.26
CA ALA A 33 -16.51 -2.72 -6.28
C ALA A 33 -17.02 -2.10 -7.59
N ASP A 34 -17.27 -0.78 -7.53
CA ASP A 34 -17.49 0.04 -8.72
C ASP A 34 -16.32 -0.09 -9.68
N PRO A 35 -16.54 -0.16 -11.01
CA PRO A 35 -15.45 -0.27 -11.98
C PRO A 35 -14.35 0.79 -11.86
N LYS A 36 -14.65 1.98 -11.34
CA LYS A 36 -13.67 3.04 -11.11
C LYS A 36 -12.74 2.74 -9.95
N GLU A 37 -13.13 1.86 -9.04
CA GLU A 37 -12.39 1.48 -7.84
C GLU A 37 -12.15 -0.03 -7.80
N ARG A 38 -12.06 -0.67 -8.96
CA ARG A 38 -11.93 -2.12 -9.08
C ARG A 38 -10.64 -2.64 -8.49
N TYR A 39 -9.56 -1.87 -8.57
CA TYR A 39 -8.23 -2.27 -8.08
C TYR A 39 -7.81 -1.37 -6.94
N GLY A 40 -7.01 -1.93 -6.04
CA GLY A 40 -6.43 -1.19 -4.94
C GLY A 40 -5.05 -1.71 -4.59
N TRP A 41 -4.37 -1.05 -3.66
CA TRP A 41 -3.08 -1.50 -3.19
C TRP A 41 -2.99 -1.37 -1.68
N GLU A 42 -2.18 -2.23 -1.09
CA GLU A 42 -1.96 -2.29 0.35
C GLU A 42 -0.47 -2.47 0.61
N VAL A 43 -0.01 -1.95 1.76
CA VAL A 43 1.39 -2.10 2.19
C VAL A 43 1.44 -2.69 3.59
N SER A 44 2.53 -3.43 3.86
CA SER A 44 2.71 -4.08 5.17
C SER A 44 3.10 -3.11 6.27
N HIS A 45 3.68 -1.96 5.92
CA HIS A 45 4.16 -0.97 6.88
C HIS A 45 3.90 0.44 6.36
N HIS A 46 3.67 1.36 7.29
CA HIS A 46 3.56 2.79 7.03
C HIS A 46 4.74 3.52 7.67
N PHE A 47 5.13 4.65 7.08
CA PHE A 47 6.23 5.48 7.58
C PHE A 47 5.79 6.92 7.74
N LYS A 48 6.50 7.69 8.58
CA LYS A 48 6.35 9.14 8.63
C LYS A 48 7.05 9.79 7.44
N PRO A 49 6.45 10.81 6.80
CA PRO A 49 7.11 11.52 5.71
C PRO A 49 8.27 12.41 6.19
N ALA A 50 8.24 12.80 7.49
CA ALA A 50 9.30 13.55 8.15
C ALA A 50 9.22 13.36 9.64
N THR A 51 10.31 13.62 10.39
CA THR A 51 10.34 13.49 11.84
C THR A 51 9.34 14.43 12.53
N SER A 52 9.04 15.59 11.91
CA SER A 52 8.08 16.55 12.41
C SER A 52 6.62 16.23 12.12
N ALA A 53 6.34 15.17 11.35
CA ALA A 53 4.97 14.79 11.01
C ALA A 53 4.24 14.24 12.23
N PHE A 54 2.92 14.48 12.29
CA PHE A 54 2.08 14.02 13.40
C PHE A 54 1.82 12.52 13.39
N GLY A 55 2.01 11.86 12.25
CA GLY A 55 1.76 10.43 12.14
C GLY A 55 2.34 9.86 10.88
N VAL A 56 2.12 8.56 10.66
CA VAL A 56 2.59 7.88 9.47
C VAL A 56 1.85 8.36 8.23
N TYR A 57 2.54 8.28 7.08
CA TYR A 57 1.94 8.63 5.80
C TYR A 57 0.97 7.54 5.35
N ARG A 58 -0.30 7.90 5.25
CA ARG A 58 -1.35 7.04 4.73
C ARG A 58 -1.92 7.70 3.47
N PRO A 59 -1.66 7.13 2.29
CA PRO A 59 -2.13 7.74 1.05
C PRO A 59 -3.64 7.89 1.03
N SER A 60 -4.13 9.01 0.51
CA SER A 60 -5.56 9.25 0.35
C SER A 60 -6.16 8.49 -0.84
N ALA A 61 -5.33 8.12 -1.82
CA ALA A 61 -5.77 7.41 -3.01
C ALA A 61 -5.07 6.05 -3.07
N VAL A 62 -5.81 4.99 -2.76
CA VAL A 62 -5.32 3.61 -2.77
C VAL A 62 -6.16 2.72 -3.68
N ALA A 63 -6.97 3.31 -4.54
CA ALA A 63 -7.81 2.59 -5.47
C ALA A 63 -7.79 3.24 -6.85
N GLY A 64 -8.09 2.46 -7.87
CA GLY A 64 -8.15 2.93 -9.25
C GLY A 64 -8.85 1.95 -10.16
N ALA A 65 -9.07 2.36 -11.41
CA ALA A 65 -9.81 1.59 -12.40
C ALA A 65 -8.95 0.54 -13.13
N THR A 66 -7.63 0.68 -13.10
CA THR A 66 -6.70 -0.22 -13.80
C THR A 66 -5.57 -0.69 -12.91
N ILE A 67 -5.02 -1.86 -13.23
CA ILE A 67 -3.85 -2.41 -12.53
C ILE A 67 -2.65 -1.46 -12.68
N GLY A 68 -2.44 -0.89 -13.85
CA GLY A 68 -1.32 0.03 -14.09
C GLY A 68 -1.37 1.26 -13.21
N GLU A 69 -2.55 1.84 -13.01
CA GLU A 69 -2.74 3.01 -12.16
C GLU A 69 -2.36 2.74 -10.71
N VAL A 70 -2.91 1.66 -10.13
CA VAL A 70 -2.64 1.33 -8.72
C VAL A 70 -1.22 0.80 -8.51
N THR A 71 -0.65 0.12 -9.49
CA THR A 71 0.75 -0.31 -9.45
C THR A 71 1.69 0.89 -9.40
N GLY A 72 1.41 1.92 -10.22
CA GLY A 72 2.19 3.16 -10.20
C GLY A 72 2.13 3.85 -8.84
N GLN A 73 0.96 3.91 -8.22
CA GLN A 73 0.78 4.48 -6.89
C GLN A 73 1.57 3.69 -5.82
N LEU A 74 1.48 2.37 -5.84
CA LEU A 74 2.20 1.52 -4.90
C LEU A 74 3.71 1.67 -5.03
N ILE A 75 4.24 1.61 -6.24
CA ILE A 75 5.68 1.72 -6.49
C ILE A 75 6.19 3.10 -6.05
N ALA A 76 5.44 4.17 -6.32
CA ALA A 76 5.79 5.51 -5.87
C ALA A 76 5.87 5.57 -4.34
N TYR A 77 4.93 4.95 -3.63
CA TYR A 77 4.96 4.87 -2.17
C TYR A 77 6.18 4.11 -1.66
N LEU A 78 6.47 2.95 -2.24
CA LEU A 78 7.61 2.13 -1.84
C LEU A 78 8.95 2.82 -2.09
N ARG A 79 9.09 3.53 -3.22
CA ARG A 79 10.31 4.29 -3.55
C ARG A 79 10.55 5.47 -2.61
N GLY A 80 9.48 6.04 -2.06
CA GLY A 80 9.56 7.12 -1.09
C GLY A 80 9.69 6.66 0.35
N PHE A 81 9.80 5.35 0.60
CA PHE A 81 9.79 4.80 1.95
C PHE A 81 11.00 5.28 2.76
N GLN A 82 10.74 5.73 3.98
CA GLN A 82 11.76 6.20 4.93
C GLN A 82 11.62 5.48 6.26
N ASN A 83 12.75 5.19 6.92
CA ASN A 83 12.73 4.56 8.24
C ASN A 83 12.52 5.62 9.35
N ILE A 84 11.36 6.26 9.34
CA ILE A 84 10.95 7.24 10.34
C ILE A 84 9.66 6.76 10.98
N ASN A 85 9.76 6.30 12.24
CA ASN A 85 8.62 5.82 13.01
C ASN A 85 7.70 4.88 12.22
N VAL A 86 8.30 3.84 11.64
CA VAL A 86 7.58 2.85 10.84
C VAL A 86 6.60 2.07 11.72
N GLU A 87 5.36 1.96 11.28
CA GLU A 87 4.32 1.20 11.94
C GLU A 87 3.83 0.05 11.05
N PRO A 88 3.68 -1.16 11.61
CA PRO A 88 3.10 -2.26 10.85
C PRO A 88 1.62 -1.98 10.53
N ASN A 89 1.20 -2.39 9.34
CA ASN A 89 -0.20 -2.36 8.95
C ASN A 89 -0.86 -3.68 9.39
N THR A 90 -1.63 -3.61 10.46
CA THR A 90 -2.28 -4.79 11.04
C THR A 90 -3.38 -5.37 10.15
N ARG A 91 -3.78 -4.67 9.10
CA ARG A 91 -4.80 -5.12 8.14
C ARG A 91 -4.21 -5.75 6.88
N TYR A 92 -2.90 -5.78 6.78
CA TYR A 92 -2.22 -6.36 5.61
C TYR A 92 -2.39 -7.92 5.50
#